data_98d4de39a88fcaac8605c5d9daf4ce11
#
_entry.id   98d4de39a88fcaac8605c5d9daf4ce11
#
_cell.length_a   1.000
_cell.length_b   1.000
_cell.length_c   1.000
_cell.angle_alpha   90.00
_cell.angle_beta   90.00
_cell.angle_gamma   90.00
#
_symmetry.space_group_name_H-M   'P 1'
#
loop_
_entity.id
_entity.type
_entity.pdbx_description
1 polymer ?
#
loop_
_entity_poly.entity_id
_entity_poly.type
_entity_poly.pdbx_seq_one_letter_code
_entity_poly.pdbx_strand_id
1 'polypeptide(L)'
;MSSFHFSSIFNSRGLLWIALGLLAAHPVRSLACSACGCSVNSDWTVQGSRASSGVGLDVRYEYLDQSDLRSGEHDVNRATLPIPNEREIQQATLSRNVWLGLSYAASDTWNFTAQLPVIDRFHTTIVAGDTDVSSSRTHSVGDLKLLAGYQGFSAMQNLGVQFGLKLPTGRFNQNFAAGPQAGGLLDRGLQAGTGTTDGLLGVFKSGSLTPSLGYFSQALLDQPLASRDEFRPGTSVNANAGLRYAVSRWLEPQLQLDAHWEARESGELADRDNSGATQLLIAPGLTIHVATHLDAYAFVQVPLWQHVNGLQLESRWLLSTGVRWRL
;
A
#
# COMPACT_ATOMS: atom_id res chain seq x y z
N MET A 1 48.78 52.14 47.65
CA MET A 1 48.16 51.34 48.72
C MET A 1 46.66 51.39 48.54
N SER A 2 46.06 50.22 48.67
CA SER A 2 44.62 49.82 48.63
C SER A 2 43.84 49.95 47.31
N SER A 3 43.74 48.84 46.74
CA SER A 3 42.81 48.39 45.71
C SER A 3 41.38 48.30 46.22
N PHE A 4 40.42 48.73 45.40
CA PHE A 4 39.01 48.34 45.58
C PHE A 4 38.52 47.64 44.35
N HIS A 5 38.17 46.35 44.51
CA HIS A 5 37.48 45.52 43.54
C HIS A 5 36.00 45.91 43.51
N PHE A 6 35.47 46.15 42.33
CA PHE A 6 34.03 46.19 42.08
C PHE A 6 33.66 44.94 41.29
N SER A 7 33.08 43.96 41.95
CA SER A 7 32.50 42.77 41.32
C SER A 7 31.07 43.08 40.91
N SER A 8 30.81 43.12 39.58
CA SER A 8 29.45 43.15 39.03
C SER A 8 28.91 41.74 38.91
N ILE A 9 27.90 41.44 39.70
CA ILE A 9 27.11 40.20 39.60
C ILE A 9 26.09 40.38 38.48
N PHE A 10 26.39 39.90 37.26
CA PHE A 10 25.38 39.72 36.25
C PHE A 10 24.83 38.29 36.37
N ASN A 11 23.57 38.21 36.82
CA ASN A 11 22.88 36.98 37.09
C ASN A 11 22.34 36.38 35.75
N SER A 12 23.14 35.49 35.14
CA SER A 12 22.83 34.81 33.86
C SER A 12 21.75 33.74 33.91
N ARG A 13 21.04 33.62 35.04
CA ARG A 13 19.97 32.59 35.23
C ARG A 13 18.58 33.05 34.79
N GLY A 14 18.36 34.35 34.56
CA GLY A 14 17.06 34.87 34.13
C GLY A 14 16.75 34.72 32.64
N LEU A 15 17.77 34.62 31.77
CA LEU A 15 17.59 34.53 30.32
C LEU A 15 17.39 33.11 29.81
N LEU A 16 17.73 32.08 30.62
CA LEU A 16 17.58 30.68 30.23
C LEU A 16 16.12 30.16 30.32
N TRP A 17 15.28 30.79 31.17
CA TRP A 17 13.90 30.39 31.38
C TRP A 17 12.91 30.97 30.35
N ILE A 18 13.29 32.07 29.68
CA ILE A 18 12.46 32.68 28.63
C ILE A 18 12.69 31.99 27.27
N ALA A 19 13.86 31.39 27.04
CA ALA A 19 14.14 30.61 25.82
C ALA A 19 13.53 29.19 25.87
N LEU A 20 13.22 28.64 27.06
CA LEU A 20 12.60 27.32 27.19
C LEU A 20 11.07 27.35 27.09
N GLY A 21 10.46 28.54 27.24
CA GLY A 21 9.00 28.72 27.20
C GLY A 21 8.39 28.88 25.79
N LEU A 22 9.20 29.01 24.75
CA LEU A 22 8.75 29.22 23.37
C LEU A 22 8.86 27.95 22.47
N LEU A 23 9.26 26.82 23.05
CA LEU A 23 9.30 25.51 22.36
C LEU A 23 8.04 24.65 22.60
N ALA A 24 7.01 25.20 23.23
CA ALA A 24 5.80 24.45 23.51
C ALA A 24 4.62 25.03 22.71
N ALA A 25 4.11 24.23 21.81
CA ALA A 25 2.83 24.24 21.13
C ALA A 25 2.90 24.42 19.60
N HIS A 26 3.61 23.53 18.94
CA HIS A 26 3.11 23.12 17.64
C HIS A 26 2.15 21.94 17.91
N PRO A 27 0.88 22.00 17.49
CA PRO A 27 0.04 20.81 17.52
C PRO A 27 0.68 19.81 16.54
N VAL A 28 1.28 18.75 17.06
CA VAL A 28 1.70 17.59 16.28
C VAL A 28 0.40 16.97 15.79
N ARG A 29 0.03 17.28 14.56
CA ARG A 29 -1.06 16.59 13.87
C ARG A 29 -0.58 15.17 13.61
N SER A 30 -0.91 14.25 14.49
CA SER A 30 -0.69 12.83 14.23
C SER A 30 -1.81 12.37 13.30
N LEU A 31 -1.47 12.17 12.05
CA LEU A 31 -2.36 11.63 11.02
C LEU A 31 -2.06 10.13 10.92
N ALA A 32 -3.07 9.28 11.02
CA ALA A 32 -2.89 7.84 10.94
C ALA A 32 -3.05 7.34 9.49
N CYS A 33 -2.16 6.47 9.04
CA CYS A 33 -2.17 5.95 7.67
C CYS A 33 -2.85 4.57 7.61
N SER A 34 -3.94 4.43 6.87
CA SER A 34 -4.65 3.16 6.63
C SER A 34 -4.49 2.64 5.20
N ALA A 35 -3.43 3.08 4.48
CA ALA A 35 -3.23 2.78 3.06
C ALA A 35 -2.30 1.58 2.81
N CYS A 36 -2.31 0.57 3.67
CA CYS A 36 -1.48 -0.62 3.44
C CYS A 36 -1.86 -1.31 2.13
N GLY A 37 -0.95 -1.23 1.15
CA GLY A 37 -1.15 -1.64 -0.24
C GLY A 37 -0.90 -3.12 -0.51
N CYS A 38 -1.34 -4.02 0.37
CA CYS A 38 -1.27 -5.46 0.08
C CYS A 38 -2.29 -5.82 -0.99
N SER A 39 -1.85 -6.15 -2.18
CA SER A 39 -2.69 -6.73 -3.22
C SER A 39 -2.19 -8.11 -3.62
N VAL A 40 -3.11 -9.02 -3.95
CA VAL A 40 -2.76 -10.29 -4.58
C VAL A 40 -1.93 -10.03 -5.83
N ASN A 41 -0.85 -10.79 -6.01
CA ASN A 41 -0.16 -10.78 -7.29
C ASN A 41 -1.06 -11.35 -8.38
N SER A 42 -1.58 -10.47 -9.20
CA SER A 42 -2.34 -10.79 -10.41
C SER A 42 -1.54 -10.58 -11.69
N ASP A 43 -0.24 -10.35 -11.60
CA ASP A 43 0.62 -10.31 -12.77
C ASP A 43 0.86 -11.75 -13.28
N TRP A 44 0.06 -12.16 -14.24
CA TRP A 44 0.05 -13.49 -14.83
C TRP A 44 1.35 -13.81 -15.56
N THR A 45 2.07 -12.80 -16.04
CA THR A 45 3.38 -12.99 -16.67
C THR A 45 4.36 -13.53 -15.64
N VAL A 46 4.33 -12.97 -14.45
CA VAL A 46 5.12 -13.40 -13.29
C VAL A 46 4.69 -14.79 -12.83
N GLN A 47 3.40 -15.09 -12.86
CA GLN A 47 2.88 -16.40 -12.51
C GLN A 47 3.21 -17.48 -13.55
N GLY A 48 3.96 -17.14 -14.63
CA GLY A 48 4.37 -18.07 -15.68
C GLY A 48 3.24 -18.48 -16.63
N SER A 49 2.12 -17.78 -16.62
CA SER A 49 1.15 -17.86 -17.71
C SER A 49 1.71 -17.12 -18.91
N ARG A 50 2.51 -17.82 -19.71
CA ARG A 50 3.06 -17.25 -20.95
C ARG A 50 1.91 -16.81 -21.83
N ALA A 51 1.78 -15.51 -22.05
CA ALA A 51 1.11 -15.07 -23.25
C ALA A 51 2.05 -15.47 -24.40
N SER A 52 1.64 -16.42 -25.24
CA SER A 52 2.09 -16.39 -26.63
C SER A 52 1.90 -14.95 -27.11
N SER A 53 2.84 -14.39 -27.87
CA SER A 53 2.81 -13.01 -28.37
C SER A 53 1.39 -12.46 -28.52
N GLY A 54 1.07 -11.34 -27.86
CA GLY A 54 -0.28 -10.78 -27.93
C GLY A 54 -0.58 -9.78 -26.81
N VAL A 55 -1.81 -9.33 -26.82
CA VAL A 55 -2.36 -8.38 -25.85
C VAL A 55 -3.22 -9.11 -24.83
N GLY A 56 -3.09 -8.76 -23.56
CA GLY A 56 -3.95 -9.23 -22.48
C GLY A 56 -4.64 -8.07 -21.78
N LEU A 57 -5.92 -8.24 -21.48
CA LEU A 57 -6.71 -7.33 -20.66
C LEU A 57 -7.07 -8.03 -19.35
N ASP A 58 -6.93 -7.35 -18.25
CA ASP A 58 -7.33 -7.80 -16.90
C ASP A 58 -8.24 -6.76 -16.24
N VAL A 59 -9.38 -7.21 -15.74
CA VAL A 59 -10.27 -6.37 -14.95
C VAL A 59 -10.48 -7.08 -13.63
N ARG A 60 -9.99 -6.47 -12.53
CA ARG A 60 -10.04 -7.02 -11.19
C ARG A 60 -10.79 -6.10 -10.26
N TYR A 61 -11.71 -6.64 -9.50
CA TYR A 61 -12.37 -5.99 -8.38
C TYR A 61 -11.72 -6.43 -7.07
N GLU A 62 -11.41 -5.49 -6.19
CA GLU A 62 -10.90 -5.72 -4.84
C GLU A 62 -11.83 -5.08 -3.82
N TYR A 63 -12.17 -5.85 -2.80
CA TYR A 63 -12.88 -5.42 -1.62
C TYR A 63 -11.98 -5.58 -0.40
N LEU A 64 -11.70 -4.49 0.27
CA LEU A 64 -10.84 -4.43 1.44
C LEU A 64 -11.58 -3.74 2.58
N ASP A 65 -11.74 -4.45 3.69
CA ASP A 65 -12.31 -3.95 4.94
C ASP A 65 -11.19 -3.84 5.99
N GLN A 66 -10.86 -2.63 6.36
CA GLN A 66 -9.91 -2.30 7.42
C GLN A 66 -10.69 -1.70 8.59
N SER A 67 -11.06 -2.54 9.53
CA SER A 67 -11.85 -2.16 10.71
C SER A 67 -11.21 -2.58 12.02
N ASP A 68 -10.09 -3.28 12.01
CA ASP A 68 -9.34 -3.64 13.21
C ASP A 68 -8.28 -2.57 13.50
N LEU A 69 -8.38 -1.93 14.67
CA LEU A 69 -7.37 -0.98 15.14
C LEU A 69 -6.24 -1.75 15.81
N ARG A 70 -5.01 -1.48 15.41
CA ARG A 70 -3.82 -2.22 15.83
C ARG A 70 -2.70 -1.28 16.27
N SER A 71 -1.89 -1.74 17.24
CA SER A 71 -0.63 -1.11 17.64
C SER A 71 0.45 -2.19 17.79
N GLY A 72 1.50 -2.07 17.02
CA GLY A 72 2.47 -3.16 16.87
C GLY A 72 1.79 -4.43 16.34
N GLU A 73 1.87 -5.52 17.08
CA GLU A 73 1.25 -6.82 16.76
C GLU A 73 -0.11 -7.05 17.44
N HIS A 74 -0.59 -6.08 18.24
CA HIS A 74 -1.74 -6.27 19.10
C HIS A 74 -2.95 -5.47 18.64
N ASP A 75 -4.12 -6.09 18.73
CA ASP A 75 -5.39 -5.42 18.52
C ASP A 75 -5.66 -4.43 19.66
N VAL A 76 -6.18 -3.25 19.31
CA VAL A 76 -6.51 -2.19 20.25
C VAL A 76 -8.03 -2.05 20.32
N ASN A 77 -8.56 -2.21 21.54
CA ASN A 77 -9.97 -1.96 21.79
C ASN A 77 -10.25 -0.45 21.84
N ARG A 78 -10.93 0.09 20.83
CA ARG A 78 -11.28 1.52 20.72
C ARG A 78 -12.06 2.03 21.93
N ALA A 79 -12.92 1.18 22.53
CA ALA A 79 -13.75 1.58 23.68
C ALA A 79 -12.92 1.89 24.94
N THR A 80 -11.66 1.49 25.00
CA THR A 80 -10.75 1.78 26.12
C THR A 80 -9.93 3.03 25.91
N LEU A 81 -9.98 3.64 24.72
CA LEU A 81 -9.25 4.86 24.42
C LEU A 81 -10.05 6.08 24.91
N PRO A 82 -9.40 7.07 25.55
CA PRO A 82 -10.07 8.31 25.94
C PRO A 82 -10.51 9.10 24.70
N ILE A 83 -11.64 9.81 24.82
CA ILE A 83 -12.12 10.76 23.83
C ILE A 83 -12.39 12.09 24.57
N PRO A 84 -11.78 13.23 24.14
CA PRO A 84 -10.81 13.38 23.06
C PRO A 84 -9.49 12.66 23.34
N ASN A 85 -8.76 12.30 22.29
CA ASN A 85 -7.46 11.64 22.36
C ASN A 85 -6.37 12.53 21.75
N GLU A 86 -5.14 12.38 22.21
CA GLU A 86 -3.98 13.09 21.63
C GLU A 86 -3.61 12.55 20.24
N ARG A 87 -4.06 11.34 19.90
CA ARG A 87 -3.84 10.68 18.60
C ARG A 87 -5.17 10.48 17.89
N GLU A 88 -5.10 10.41 16.58
CA GLU A 88 -6.22 9.98 15.76
C GLU A 88 -6.66 8.56 16.11
N ILE A 89 -7.97 8.34 16.22
CA ILE A 89 -8.58 7.03 16.41
C ILE A 89 -9.38 6.67 15.17
N GLN A 90 -8.72 6.00 14.24
CA GLN A 90 -9.39 5.52 13.02
C GLN A 90 -10.48 4.50 13.35
N GLN A 91 -11.64 4.66 12.70
CA GLN A 91 -12.81 3.82 12.95
C GLN A 91 -12.92 2.69 11.92
N ALA A 92 -12.92 3.05 10.64
CA ALA A 92 -12.98 2.09 9.56
C ALA A 92 -12.52 2.71 8.23
N THR A 93 -11.91 1.88 7.37
CA THR A 93 -11.66 2.19 5.97
C THR A 93 -12.18 1.04 5.12
N LEU A 94 -13.15 1.33 4.27
CA LEU A 94 -13.71 0.40 3.31
C LEU A 94 -13.27 0.81 1.90
N SER A 95 -12.51 -0.05 1.23
CA SER A 95 -12.04 0.19 -0.14
C SER A 95 -12.68 -0.80 -1.11
N ARG A 96 -13.17 -0.29 -2.24
CA ARG A 96 -13.72 -1.04 -3.37
C ARG A 96 -13.01 -0.57 -4.61
N ASN A 97 -11.97 -1.28 -5.00
CA ASN A 97 -11.12 -0.85 -6.09
C ASN A 97 -11.38 -1.69 -7.34
N VAL A 98 -11.35 -1.05 -8.49
CA VAL A 98 -11.32 -1.74 -9.79
C VAL A 98 -9.96 -1.49 -10.42
N TRP A 99 -9.22 -2.56 -10.71
CA TRP A 99 -7.94 -2.51 -11.39
C TRP A 99 -8.14 -2.82 -12.86
N LEU A 100 -7.64 -1.95 -13.71
CA LEU A 100 -7.60 -2.14 -15.16
C LEU A 100 -6.16 -2.46 -15.54
N GLY A 101 -5.92 -3.65 -16.07
CA GLY A 101 -4.62 -4.13 -16.51
C GLY A 101 -4.58 -4.30 -18.01
N LEU A 102 -3.55 -3.78 -18.65
CA LEU A 102 -3.21 -4.03 -20.05
C LEU A 102 -1.81 -4.63 -20.09
N SER A 103 -1.66 -5.79 -20.71
CA SER A 103 -0.37 -6.44 -20.92
C SER A 103 -0.11 -6.65 -22.41
N TYR A 104 1.16 -6.52 -22.80
CA TYR A 104 1.61 -6.76 -24.17
C TYR A 104 2.90 -7.59 -24.16
N ALA A 105 2.83 -8.82 -24.65
CA ALA A 105 3.98 -9.66 -24.90
C ALA A 105 4.57 -9.34 -26.28
N ALA A 106 5.59 -8.50 -26.31
CA ALA A 106 6.26 -8.09 -27.55
C ALA A 106 7.11 -9.23 -28.15
N SER A 107 7.58 -10.16 -27.31
CA SER A 107 8.30 -11.37 -27.69
C SER A 107 8.21 -12.39 -26.55
N ASP A 108 8.80 -13.57 -26.74
CA ASP A 108 8.90 -14.58 -25.69
C ASP A 108 9.71 -14.12 -24.46
N THR A 109 10.51 -13.07 -24.60
CA THR A 109 11.39 -12.55 -23.54
C THR A 109 10.99 -11.19 -22.99
N TRP A 110 10.23 -10.38 -23.72
CA TRP A 110 9.83 -9.04 -23.33
C TRP A 110 8.32 -8.92 -23.17
N ASN A 111 7.90 -8.40 -22.05
CA ASN A 111 6.51 -8.02 -21.78
C ASN A 111 6.43 -6.59 -21.21
N PHE A 112 5.30 -5.95 -21.47
CA PHE A 112 4.97 -4.62 -20.96
C PHE A 112 3.60 -4.68 -20.30
N THR A 113 3.47 -4.03 -19.13
CA THR A 113 2.21 -4.01 -18.38
C THR A 113 1.89 -2.59 -17.96
N ALA A 114 0.64 -2.18 -18.15
CA ALA A 114 0.07 -0.96 -17.59
C ALA A 114 -1.05 -1.35 -16.63
N GLN A 115 -1.08 -0.75 -15.43
CA GLN A 115 -2.10 -1.01 -14.40
C GLN A 115 -2.63 0.32 -13.88
N LEU A 116 -3.94 0.51 -13.94
CA LEU A 116 -4.63 1.71 -13.46
C LEU A 116 -5.72 1.32 -12.47
N PRO A 117 -5.64 1.72 -11.19
CA PRO A 117 -6.70 1.53 -10.23
C PRO A 117 -7.76 2.64 -10.34
N VAL A 118 -9.02 2.26 -10.22
CA VAL A 118 -10.15 3.15 -9.92
C VAL A 118 -10.54 2.87 -8.47
N ILE A 119 -10.43 3.87 -7.62
CA ILE A 119 -10.55 3.76 -6.17
C ILE A 119 -11.91 4.32 -5.74
N ASP A 120 -12.69 3.54 -4.99
CA ASP A 120 -13.83 4.00 -4.20
C ASP A 120 -13.54 3.62 -2.74
N ARG A 121 -13.21 4.62 -1.92
CA ARG A 121 -12.82 4.45 -0.52
C ARG A 121 -13.71 5.29 0.37
N PHE A 122 -14.27 4.66 1.39
CA PHE A 122 -14.96 5.32 2.49
C PHE A 122 -14.12 5.20 3.76
N HIS A 123 -13.89 6.31 4.45
CA HIS A 123 -13.09 6.34 5.67
C HIS A 123 -13.81 7.13 6.76
N THR A 124 -13.67 6.66 8.00
CA THR A 124 -14.20 7.30 9.21
C THR A 124 -13.16 7.29 10.30
N THR A 125 -13.04 8.41 11.00
CA THR A 125 -12.06 8.61 12.07
C THR A 125 -12.50 9.65 13.10
N ILE A 126 -11.95 9.61 14.31
CA ILE A 126 -11.96 10.69 15.28
C ILE A 126 -10.55 11.29 15.26
N VAL A 127 -10.42 12.49 14.70
CA VAL A 127 -9.11 13.16 14.59
C VAL A 127 -8.62 13.58 15.99
N ALA A 128 -7.31 13.70 16.15
CA ALA A 128 -6.70 14.10 17.43
C ALA A 128 -7.32 15.39 17.98
N GLY A 129 -7.77 15.34 19.23
CA GLY A 129 -8.44 16.46 19.91
C GLY A 129 -9.95 16.57 19.66
N ASP A 130 -10.51 15.85 18.69
CA ASP A 130 -11.95 15.82 18.42
C ASP A 130 -12.70 14.84 19.34
N THR A 131 -14.01 15.04 19.46
CA THR A 131 -14.93 14.13 20.17
C THR A 131 -15.83 13.35 19.23
N ASP A 132 -16.02 13.87 18.02
CA ASP A 132 -16.98 13.36 17.06
C ASP A 132 -16.29 12.81 15.82
N VAL A 133 -16.98 11.90 15.11
CA VAL A 133 -16.47 11.22 13.92
C VAL A 133 -16.47 12.15 12.71
N SER A 134 -15.35 12.22 12.03
CA SER A 134 -15.22 12.77 10.68
C SER A 134 -15.21 11.66 9.65
N SER A 135 -15.73 11.93 8.46
CA SER A 135 -15.78 10.96 7.37
C SER A 135 -15.35 11.55 6.04
N SER A 136 -14.84 10.69 5.16
CA SER A 136 -14.46 11.04 3.81
C SER A 136 -14.90 9.95 2.82
N ARG A 137 -15.10 10.33 1.57
CA ARG A 137 -15.28 9.41 0.46
C ARG A 137 -14.44 9.84 -0.72
N THR A 138 -13.56 8.93 -1.13
CA THR A 138 -12.67 9.08 -2.27
C THR A 138 -13.22 8.27 -3.44
N HIS A 139 -13.54 8.94 -4.56
CA HIS A 139 -13.87 8.28 -5.81
C HIS A 139 -13.03 8.91 -6.92
N SER A 140 -11.99 8.20 -7.38
CA SER A 140 -11.01 8.72 -8.34
C SER A 140 -10.19 7.60 -8.97
N VAL A 141 -9.55 7.90 -10.10
CA VAL A 141 -8.42 7.08 -10.56
C VAL A 141 -7.24 7.25 -9.60
N GLY A 142 -6.47 6.19 -9.43
CA GLY A 142 -5.23 6.23 -8.68
C GLY A 142 -4.00 6.41 -9.57
N ASP A 143 -2.83 6.04 -9.06
CA ASP A 143 -1.56 6.18 -9.77
C ASP A 143 -1.38 5.06 -10.80
N LEU A 144 -0.99 5.45 -12.03
CA LEU A 144 -0.72 4.52 -13.14
C LEU A 144 0.62 3.84 -12.95
N LYS A 145 0.66 2.51 -12.95
CA LYS A 145 1.90 1.71 -12.97
C LYS A 145 2.21 1.24 -14.38
N LEU A 146 3.45 1.47 -14.82
CA LEU A 146 3.99 0.99 -16.09
C LEU A 146 5.20 0.12 -15.80
N LEU A 147 5.18 -1.12 -16.27
CA LEU A 147 6.23 -2.11 -16.05
C LEU A 147 6.71 -2.70 -17.37
N ALA A 148 8.02 -2.89 -17.49
CA ALA A 148 8.64 -3.72 -18.50
C ALA A 148 9.25 -4.94 -17.82
N GLY A 149 9.01 -6.12 -18.33
CA GLY A 149 9.57 -7.38 -17.86
C GLY A 149 10.47 -8.03 -18.89
N TYR A 150 11.61 -8.53 -18.44
CA TYR A 150 12.55 -9.30 -19.25
C TYR A 150 12.84 -10.65 -18.62
N GLN A 151 12.69 -11.73 -19.37
CA GLN A 151 12.86 -13.12 -18.93
C GLN A 151 13.80 -13.95 -19.82
N GLY A 152 14.68 -13.30 -20.56
CA GLY A 152 15.63 -13.95 -21.49
C GLY A 152 16.91 -14.51 -20.86
N PHE A 153 16.98 -14.65 -19.52
CA PHE A 153 18.18 -15.10 -18.82
C PHE A 153 18.44 -16.62 -18.92
N SER A 154 17.42 -17.39 -19.27
CA SER A 154 17.53 -18.83 -19.42
C SER A 154 16.74 -19.34 -20.62
N ALA A 155 17.12 -20.47 -21.19
CA ALA A 155 16.37 -21.10 -22.27
C ALA A 155 14.93 -21.48 -21.85
N MET A 156 14.69 -21.71 -20.56
CA MET A 156 13.36 -21.99 -20.02
C MET A 156 12.52 -20.72 -19.79
N GLN A 157 13.13 -19.53 -19.88
CA GLN A 157 12.46 -18.23 -19.65
C GLN A 157 11.65 -18.19 -18.35
N ASN A 158 12.18 -18.83 -17.32
CA ASN A 158 11.50 -19.02 -16.04
C ASN A 158 12.00 -18.09 -14.94
N LEU A 159 12.99 -17.24 -15.23
CA LEU A 159 13.56 -16.21 -14.37
C LEU A 159 13.54 -14.88 -15.13
N GLY A 160 13.05 -13.83 -14.49
CA GLY A 160 13.00 -12.51 -15.09
C GLY A 160 13.19 -11.38 -14.09
N VAL A 161 13.37 -10.19 -14.65
CA VAL A 161 13.37 -8.92 -13.94
C VAL A 161 12.24 -8.05 -14.45
N GLN A 162 11.74 -7.18 -13.58
CA GLN A 162 10.77 -6.14 -13.92
C GLN A 162 11.32 -4.79 -13.52
N PHE A 163 11.09 -3.77 -14.31
CA PHE A 163 11.41 -2.40 -13.98
C PHE A 163 10.37 -1.46 -14.59
N GLY A 164 10.14 -0.34 -13.93
CA GLY A 164 9.10 0.56 -14.38
C GLY A 164 8.94 1.79 -13.52
N LEU A 165 7.80 2.45 -13.70
CA LEU A 165 7.44 3.67 -13.00
C LEU A 165 5.99 3.60 -12.52
N LYS A 166 5.73 4.14 -11.32
CA LYS A 166 4.41 4.57 -10.87
C LYS A 166 4.31 6.07 -11.11
N LEU A 167 3.32 6.50 -11.88
CA LEU A 167 3.10 7.89 -12.27
C LEU A 167 1.98 8.51 -11.44
N PRO A 168 2.11 9.77 -10.96
CA PRO A 168 1.16 10.43 -10.07
C PRO A 168 -0.09 10.92 -10.83
N THR A 169 -0.89 10.01 -11.36
CA THR A 169 -2.13 10.31 -12.07
C THR A 169 -3.33 10.43 -11.15
N GLY A 170 -3.23 9.89 -9.94
CA GLY A 170 -4.26 9.93 -8.91
C GLY A 170 -4.37 11.29 -8.22
N ARG A 171 -5.58 11.61 -7.74
CA ARG A 171 -5.79 12.82 -6.95
C ARG A 171 -5.22 12.65 -5.55
N PHE A 172 -4.60 13.72 -5.01
CA PHE A 172 -4.00 13.74 -3.67
C PHE A 172 -4.37 15.00 -2.86
N ASN A 173 -5.47 15.67 -3.22
CA ASN A 173 -5.98 16.88 -2.57
C ASN A 173 -7.45 16.76 -2.17
N GLN A 174 -7.87 15.57 -1.76
CA GLN A 174 -9.23 15.33 -1.29
C GLN A 174 -9.37 15.70 0.18
N ASN A 175 -10.57 16.13 0.55
CA ASN A 175 -10.91 16.64 1.86
C ASN A 175 -11.91 15.73 2.57
N PHE A 176 -12.00 15.88 3.89
CA PHE A 176 -13.10 15.32 4.67
C PHE A 176 -14.43 15.86 4.19
N ALA A 177 -15.43 14.96 4.07
CA ALA A 177 -16.76 15.29 3.56
C ALA A 177 -17.72 15.73 4.69
N ALA A 178 -17.55 15.19 5.90
CA ALA A 178 -18.44 15.47 7.02
C ALA A 178 -17.72 15.31 8.37
N GLY A 179 -18.35 15.83 9.44
CA GLY A 179 -17.83 15.84 10.80
C GLY A 179 -17.05 17.11 11.13
N PRO A 180 -16.36 17.16 12.30
CA PRO A 180 -15.58 18.32 12.74
C PRO A 180 -14.53 18.76 11.72
N GLN A 181 -13.95 17.84 10.97
CA GLN A 181 -12.90 18.10 9.98
C GLN A 181 -13.42 18.38 8.57
N ALA A 182 -14.74 18.56 8.38
CA ALA A 182 -15.33 18.80 7.06
C ALA A 182 -14.63 19.95 6.32
N GLY A 183 -14.17 19.72 5.08
CA GLY A 183 -13.38 20.66 4.29
C GLY A 183 -11.87 20.68 4.58
N GLY A 184 -11.41 20.07 5.66
CA GLY A 184 -9.97 19.86 5.95
C GLY A 184 -9.37 18.80 5.03
N LEU A 185 -8.06 18.91 4.75
CA LEU A 185 -7.34 17.96 3.89
C LEU A 185 -7.34 16.56 4.54
N LEU A 186 -7.71 15.56 3.73
CA LEU A 186 -7.60 14.16 4.12
C LEU A 186 -6.12 13.74 4.15
N ASP A 187 -5.79 12.85 5.08
CA ASP A 187 -4.47 12.25 5.18
C ASP A 187 -3.93 11.76 3.82
N ARG A 188 -2.64 11.98 3.60
CA ARG A 188 -1.97 11.65 2.33
C ARG A 188 -2.01 10.14 2.03
N GLY A 189 -1.92 9.29 3.04
CA GLY A 189 -2.06 7.85 2.91
C GLY A 189 -3.47 7.39 2.48
N LEU A 190 -4.49 8.21 2.70
CA LEU A 190 -5.88 7.92 2.32
C LEU A 190 -6.27 8.52 0.96
N GLN A 191 -5.40 9.29 0.32
CA GLN A 191 -5.64 9.86 -1.00
C GLN A 191 -5.64 8.77 -2.10
N ALA A 192 -6.22 9.07 -3.25
CA ALA A 192 -6.23 8.13 -4.39
C ALA A 192 -4.87 8.01 -5.07
N GLY A 193 -4.06 9.04 -5.02
CA GLY A 193 -2.69 9.07 -5.52
C GLY A 193 -1.72 9.65 -4.52
N THR A 194 -0.45 9.31 -4.67
CA THR A 194 0.62 9.79 -3.79
C THR A 194 1.12 11.18 -4.18
N GLY A 195 0.90 11.58 -5.44
CA GLY A 195 1.49 12.78 -6.03
C GLY A 195 2.96 12.64 -6.37
N THR A 196 3.60 11.48 -6.12
CA THR A 196 5.01 11.21 -6.39
C THR A 196 5.18 10.25 -7.57
N THR A 197 6.30 10.40 -8.27
CA THR A 197 6.75 9.38 -9.22
C THR A 197 7.64 8.40 -8.50
N ASP A 198 7.35 7.10 -8.61
CA ASP A 198 8.12 6.08 -7.95
C ASP A 198 8.78 5.14 -8.97
N GLY A 199 10.00 4.73 -8.67
CA GLY A 199 10.74 3.71 -9.43
C GLY A 199 10.33 2.32 -8.97
N LEU A 200 10.05 1.43 -9.91
CA LEU A 200 9.68 0.04 -9.68
C LEU A 200 10.82 -0.87 -10.15
N LEU A 201 11.24 -1.81 -9.29
CA LEU A 201 12.25 -2.81 -9.64
C LEU A 201 11.89 -4.15 -9.02
N GLY A 202 11.83 -5.20 -9.83
CA GLY A 202 11.44 -6.51 -9.35
C GLY A 202 12.20 -7.66 -9.99
N VAL A 203 12.10 -8.80 -9.36
CA VAL A 203 12.58 -10.10 -9.85
C VAL A 203 11.45 -11.10 -9.73
N PHE A 204 11.38 -12.04 -10.65
CA PHE A 204 10.38 -13.09 -10.61
C PHE A 204 10.91 -14.41 -11.13
N LYS A 205 10.34 -15.49 -10.64
CA LYS A 205 10.62 -16.85 -11.09
C LYS A 205 9.33 -17.66 -11.13
N SER A 206 9.16 -18.45 -12.19
CA SER A 206 8.03 -19.37 -12.32
C SER A 206 8.47 -20.67 -12.97
N GLY A 207 7.67 -21.72 -12.80
CA GLY A 207 7.98 -23.01 -13.39
C GLY A 207 6.96 -24.08 -13.03
N SER A 208 7.27 -25.32 -13.40
CA SER A 208 6.45 -26.49 -13.08
C SER A 208 7.28 -27.47 -12.26
N LEU A 209 6.73 -27.94 -11.14
CA LEU A 209 7.29 -29.00 -10.32
C LEU A 209 6.89 -30.37 -10.88
N THR A 210 5.65 -30.47 -11.39
CA THR A 210 5.10 -31.61 -12.12
C THR A 210 4.28 -31.10 -13.31
N PRO A 211 3.81 -31.96 -14.22
CA PRO A 211 2.93 -31.53 -15.29
C PRO A 211 1.66 -30.78 -14.83
N SER A 212 1.17 -31.08 -13.62
CA SER A 212 -0.02 -30.46 -13.05
C SER A 212 0.24 -29.43 -11.96
N LEU A 213 1.47 -29.34 -11.43
CA LEU A 213 1.80 -28.46 -10.32
C LEU A 213 2.81 -27.40 -10.75
N GLY A 214 2.35 -26.16 -10.86
CA GLY A 214 3.16 -24.99 -11.12
C GLY A 214 3.51 -24.22 -9.86
N TYR A 215 4.60 -23.45 -9.89
CA TYR A 215 5.00 -22.50 -8.87
C TYR A 215 5.34 -21.16 -9.48
N PHE A 216 5.27 -20.11 -8.69
CA PHE A 216 5.76 -18.79 -9.02
C PHE A 216 6.22 -18.05 -7.77
N SER A 217 7.10 -17.08 -7.95
CA SER A 217 7.52 -16.14 -6.92
C SER A 217 7.92 -14.82 -7.54
N GLN A 218 7.71 -13.73 -6.80
CA GLN A 218 8.11 -12.38 -7.19
C GLN A 218 8.53 -11.60 -5.96
N ALA A 219 9.44 -10.65 -6.15
CA ALA A 219 9.65 -9.52 -5.24
C ALA A 219 9.69 -8.24 -6.06
N LEU A 220 8.97 -7.22 -5.63
CA LEU A 220 8.87 -5.91 -6.28
C LEU A 220 9.11 -4.81 -5.26
N LEU A 221 10.12 -3.99 -5.50
CA LEU A 221 10.44 -2.75 -4.80
C LEU A 221 9.66 -1.60 -5.45
N ASP A 222 9.01 -0.77 -4.64
CA ASP A 222 8.40 0.50 -5.03
C ASP A 222 9.10 1.61 -4.24
N GLN A 223 9.89 2.44 -4.95
CA GLN A 223 10.76 3.45 -4.37
C GLN A 223 10.33 4.84 -4.83
N PRO A 224 9.78 5.69 -3.95
CA PRO A 224 9.53 7.10 -4.26
C PRO A 224 10.82 7.81 -4.66
N LEU A 225 10.81 8.47 -5.83
CA LEU A 225 12.00 9.15 -6.38
C LEU A 225 12.11 10.60 -5.88
N ALA A 226 10.98 11.21 -5.49
CA ALA A 226 10.91 12.59 -5.01
C ALA A 226 9.83 12.75 -3.94
N SER A 227 9.87 13.89 -3.23
CA SER A 227 8.77 14.35 -2.37
C SER A 227 7.83 15.24 -3.17
N ARG A 228 6.56 15.30 -2.78
CA ARG A 228 5.57 16.21 -3.34
C ARG A 228 4.77 16.90 -2.23
N ASP A 229 4.76 18.25 -2.25
CA ASP A 229 4.03 19.05 -1.28
C ASP A 229 4.30 18.58 0.17
N GLU A 230 5.59 18.56 0.54
CA GLU A 230 6.09 18.18 1.87
C GLU A 230 5.69 16.76 2.33
N PHE A 231 5.38 15.88 1.37
CA PHE A 231 5.07 14.48 1.59
C PHE A 231 5.91 13.57 0.70
N ARG A 232 6.40 12.47 1.28
CA ARG A 232 7.04 11.37 0.58
C ARG A 232 6.52 10.06 1.14
N PRO A 233 5.93 9.18 0.30
CA PRO A 233 5.50 7.84 0.70
C PRO A 233 6.66 7.01 1.24
N GLY A 234 6.34 5.99 2.02
CA GLY A 234 7.31 4.97 2.41
C GLY A 234 7.79 4.17 1.19
N THR A 235 9.06 3.77 1.20
CA THR A 235 9.55 2.74 0.29
C THR A 235 8.87 1.43 0.63
N SER A 236 8.38 0.66 -0.34
CA SER A 236 7.73 -0.61 -0.07
C SER A 236 8.33 -1.77 -0.86
N VAL A 237 8.23 -2.96 -0.30
CA VAL A 237 8.59 -4.23 -0.93
C VAL A 237 7.39 -5.16 -0.83
N ASN A 238 6.94 -5.64 -1.98
CA ASN A 238 5.94 -6.69 -2.08
C ASN A 238 6.62 -7.96 -2.57
N ALA A 239 6.51 -9.04 -1.80
CA ALA A 239 7.02 -10.35 -2.18
C ALA A 239 5.89 -11.36 -2.11
N ASN A 240 5.83 -12.25 -3.10
CA ASN A 240 4.83 -13.32 -3.12
C ASN A 240 5.44 -14.61 -3.64
N ALA A 241 4.87 -15.72 -3.19
CA ALA A 241 5.16 -17.05 -3.70
C ALA A 241 3.88 -17.86 -3.71
N GLY A 242 3.67 -18.66 -4.76
CA GLY A 242 2.45 -19.43 -4.90
C GLY A 242 2.63 -20.75 -5.62
N LEU A 243 1.67 -21.62 -5.37
CA LEU A 243 1.47 -22.87 -6.06
C LEU A 243 0.13 -22.84 -6.79
N ARG A 244 0.08 -23.44 -7.95
CA ARG A 244 -1.13 -23.64 -8.73
C ARG A 244 -1.20 -25.08 -9.20
N TYR A 245 -2.39 -25.67 -9.08
CA TYR A 245 -2.60 -27.08 -9.39
C TYR A 245 -3.69 -27.24 -10.45
N ALA A 246 -3.30 -27.69 -11.63
CA ALA A 246 -4.23 -27.96 -12.73
C ALA A 246 -5.00 -29.26 -12.41
N VAL A 247 -6.18 -29.15 -11.77
CA VAL A 247 -7.09 -30.26 -11.50
C VAL A 247 -7.70 -30.77 -12.78
N SER A 248 -8.01 -29.88 -13.71
CA SER A 248 -8.53 -30.18 -15.04
C SER A 248 -8.13 -29.08 -16.02
N ARG A 249 -8.49 -29.22 -17.29
CA ARG A 249 -8.23 -28.20 -18.31
C ARG A 249 -8.92 -26.84 -18.06
N TRP A 250 -9.84 -26.77 -17.11
CA TRP A 250 -10.66 -25.58 -16.83
C TRP A 250 -10.71 -25.19 -15.37
N LEU A 251 -10.04 -25.93 -14.47
CA LEU A 251 -10.05 -25.65 -13.02
C LEU A 251 -8.64 -25.72 -12.45
N GLU A 252 -8.16 -24.59 -11.88
CA GLU A 252 -6.84 -24.44 -11.30
C GLU A 252 -6.93 -23.75 -9.94
N PRO A 253 -7.06 -24.49 -8.81
CA PRO A 253 -6.87 -23.95 -7.47
C PRO A 253 -5.45 -23.45 -7.28
N GLN A 254 -5.31 -22.38 -6.49
CA GLN A 254 -4.05 -21.71 -6.20
C GLN A 254 -3.92 -21.41 -4.71
N LEU A 255 -2.71 -21.37 -4.23
CA LEU A 255 -2.39 -20.90 -2.89
C LEU A 255 -1.18 -19.96 -2.99
N GLN A 256 -1.32 -18.74 -2.47
CA GLN A 256 -0.24 -17.76 -2.41
C GLN A 256 0.09 -17.41 -0.96
N LEU A 257 1.35 -17.07 -0.73
CA LEU A 257 1.83 -16.33 0.43
C LEU A 257 2.28 -14.96 -0.07
N ASP A 258 1.75 -13.92 0.56
CA ASP A 258 2.05 -12.54 0.21
C ASP A 258 2.68 -11.86 1.41
N ALA A 259 3.87 -11.29 1.23
CA ALA A 259 4.57 -10.50 2.22
C ALA A 259 4.65 -9.05 1.73
N HIS A 260 4.31 -8.13 2.60
CA HIS A 260 4.42 -6.70 2.36
C HIS A 260 5.23 -6.05 3.47
N TRP A 261 6.15 -5.21 3.09
CA TRP A 261 6.88 -4.32 3.98
C TRP A 261 6.83 -2.91 3.42
N GLU A 262 6.53 -1.95 4.28
CA GLU A 262 6.52 -0.53 3.95
C GLU A 262 7.22 0.27 5.05
N ALA A 263 8.14 1.14 4.62
CA ALA A 263 8.81 2.09 5.50
C ALA A 263 7.85 3.20 5.92
N ARG A 264 8.22 3.94 6.96
CA ARG A 264 7.48 5.13 7.37
C ARG A 264 7.49 6.20 6.30
N GLU A 265 6.40 6.92 6.17
CA GLU A 265 6.30 8.16 5.41
C GLU A 265 7.22 9.25 5.96
N SER A 266 7.53 10.25 5.14
CA SER A 266 8.37 11.37 5.53
C SER A 266 7.90 12.70 4.92
N GLY A 267 8.26 13.79 5.58
CA GLY A 267 7.80 15.14 5.23
C GLY A 267 6.95 15.75 6.35
N GLU A 268 6.51 17.00 6.18
CA GLU A 268 5.70 17.70 7.20
C GLU A 268 4.24 17.24 7.18
N LEU A 269 3.74 16.82 6.01
CA LEU A 269 2.39 16.27 5.83
C LEU A 269 2.33 14.74 5.96
N ALA A 270 3.38 14.11 6.46
CA ALA A 270 3.44 12.67 6.67
C ALA A 270 3.04 12.29 8.09
N ASP A 271 2.30 11.22 8.24
CA ASP A 271 2.09 10.57 9.54
C ASP A 271 3.27 9.64 9.84
N ARG A 272 4.35 10.23 10.35
CA ARG A 272 5.59 9.49 10.63
C ARG A 272 5.41 8.44 11.72
N ASP A 273 4.53 8.67 12.68
CA ASP A 273 4.38 7.80 13.85
C ASP A 273 3.47 6.61 13.56
N ASN A 274 2.45 6.80 12.71
CA ASN A 274 1.44 5.79 12.45
C ASN A 274 1.43 5.36 10.97
N SER A 275 2.58 5.37 10.30
CA SER A 275 2.76 4.87 8.94
C SER A 275 3.83 3.79 8.84
N GLY A 276 3.74 2.99 7.80
CA GLY A 276 4.59 1.83 7.58
C GLY A 276 4.16 0.60 8.37
N ALA A 277 4.24 -0.55 7.72
CA ALA A 277 3.78 -1.83 8.25
C ALA A 277 4.59 -3.00 7.68
N THR A 278 4.47 -4.15 8.32
CA THR A 278 4.92 -5.42 7.77
C THR A 278 3.81 -6.45 7.92
N GLN A 279 3.49 -7.16 6.84
CA GLN A 279 2.38 -8.09 6.80
C GLN A 279 2.78 -9.37 6.09
N LEU A 280 2.24 -10.49 6.55
CA LEU A 280 2.29 -11.78 5.90
C LEU A 280 0.86 -12.32 5.78
N LEU A 281 0.42 -12.60 4.56
CA LEU A 281 -0.92 -13.05 4.27
C LEU A 281 -0.87 -14.38 3.53
N ILE A 282 -1.94 -15.17 3.68
CA ILE A 282 -2.20 -16.35 2.86
C ILE A 282 -3.40 -16.09 1.97
N ALA A 283 -3.30 -16.48 0.71
CA ALA A 283 -4.31 -16.23 -0.31
C ALA A 283 -4.71 -17.52 -1.04
N PRO A 284 -5.63 -18.31 -0.51
CA PRO A 284 -6.29 -19.34 -1.28
C PRO A 284 -7.13 -18.72 -2.40
N GLY A 285 -7.10 -19.34 -3.56
CA GLY A 285 -7.80 -18.86 -4.73
C GLY A 285 -8.08 -19.93 -5.76
N LEU A 286 -8.83 -19.53 -6.76
CA LEU A 286 -9.26 -20.40 -7.84
C LEU A 286 -9.23 -19.64 -9.15
N THR A 287 -8.68 -20.28 -10.20
CA THR A 287 -8.81 -19.83 -11.57
C THR A 287 -9.66 -20.81 -12.37
N ILE A 288 -10.60 -20.29 -13.13
CA ILE A 288 -11.46 -21.03 -14.04
C ILE A 288 -11.14 -20.59 -15.48
N HIS A 289 -10.67 -21.49 -16.30
CA HIS A 289 -10.47 -21.28 -17.74
C HIS A 289 -11.83 -21.41 -18.46
N VAL A 290 -12.56 -20.28 -18.57
CA VAL A 290 -13.93 -20.24 -19.12
C VAL A 290 -13.93 -20.54 -20.61
N ALA A 291 -12.93 -20.01 -21.31
CA ALA A 291 -12.72 -20.24 -22.75
C ALA A 291 -11.21 -20.20 -23.05
N THR A 292 -10.82 -20.50 -24.28
CA THR A 292 -9.42 -20.53 -24.72
C THR A 292 -8.69 -19.21 -24.40
N HIS A 293 -9.42 -18.09 -24.43
CA HIS A 293 -8.87 -16.73 -24.25
C HIS A 293 -9.42 -16.01 -23.03
N LEU A 294 -10.25 -16.66 -22.19
CA LEU A 294 -10.93 -16.04 -21.07
C LEU A 294 -10.76 -16.86 -19.81
N ASP A 295 -10.13 -16.26 -18.83
CA ASP A 295 -10.00 -16.78 -17.48
C ASP A 295 -10.82 -15.92 -16.50
N ALA A 296 -11.49 -16.55 -15.54
CA ALA A 296 -12.08 -15.90 -14.36
C ALA A 296 -11.34 -16.41 -13.13
N TYR A 297 -11.15 -15.53 -12.13
CA TYR A 297 -10.44 -15.91 -10.91
C TYR A 297 -11.00 -15.22 -9.68
N ALA A 298 -10.78 -15.84 -8.53
CA ALA A 298 -11.10 -15.26 -7.22
C ALA A 298 -10.08 -15.71 -6.19
N PHE A 299 -9.70 -14.80 -5.28
CA PHE A 299 -8.79 -15.01 -4.15
C PHE A 299 -9.34 -14.34 -2.91
N VAL A 300 -9.13 -14.96 -1.76
CA VAL A 300 -9.36 -14.37 -0.45
C VAL A 300 -8.02 -14.31 0.27
N GLN A 301 -7.53 -13.11 0.60
CA GLN A 301 -6.33 -12.94 1.42
C GLN A 301 -6.73 -12.81 2.88
N VAL A 302 -6.03 -13.55 3.74
CA VAL A 302 -6.20 -13.52 5.19
C VAL A 302 -4.84 -13.30 5.84
N PRO A 303 -4.70 -12.35 6.77
CA PRO A 303 -3.44 -12.12 7.45
C PRO A 303 -3.08 -13.31 8.35
N LEU A 304 -1.83 -13.78 8.23
CA LEU A 304 -1.20 -14.72 9.15
C LEU A 304 -0.46 -13.97 10.26
N TRP A 305 0.09 -12.82 9.91
CA TRP A 305 0.81 -11.96 10.83
C TRP A 305 0.83 -10.52 10.30
N GLN A 306 0.70 -9.54 11.20
CA GLN A 306 0.71 -8.12 10.90
C GLN A 306 1.41 -7.37 12.02
N HIS A 307 2.27 -6.43 11.64
CA HIS A 307 2.92 -5.47 12.53
C HIS A 307 2.80 -4.08 11.93
N VAL A 308 2.27 -3.13 12.70
CA VAL A 308 2.13 -1.73 12.29
C VAL A 308 2.96 -0.82 13.19
N ASN A 309 3.43 0.29 12.65
CA ASN A 309 4.03 1.34 13.46
C ASN A 309 2.91 2.23 14.05
N GLY A 310 2.99 2.52 15.36
CA GLY A 310 2.00 3.37 16.00
C GLY A 310 0.62 2.76 16.09
N LEU A 311 -0.41 3.51 15.70
CA LEU A 311 -1.83 3.11 15.79
C LEU A 311 -2.46 3.20 14.41
N GLN A 312 -2.77 2.06 13.78
CA GLN A 312 -3.27 2.00 12.40
C GLN A 312 -4.44 1.02 12.27
N LEU A 313 -5.26 1.21 11.24
CA LEU A 313 -6.25 0.22 10.82
C LEU A 313 -5.58 -0.89 10.00
N GLU A 314 -5.98 -2.12 10.29
CA GLU A 314 -5.57 -3.30 9.54
C GLU A 314 -6.75 -4.06 8.97
N SER A 315 -6.47 -4.80 7.90
CA SER A 315 -7.49 -5.60 7.24
C SER A 315 -7.68 -6.95 7.91
N ARG A 316 -8.93 -7.37 8.06
CA ARG A 316 -9.29 -8.74 8.44
C ARG A 316 -9.15 -9.70 7.28
N TRP A 317 -9.52 -9.25 6.10
CA TRP A 317 -9.46 -10.02 4.87
C TRP A 317 -9.60 -9.10 3.66
N LEU A 318 -9.13 -9.56 2.53
CA LEU A 318 -9.28 -8.92 1.24
C LEU A 318 -9.83 -9.93 0.24
N LEU A 319 -10.84 -9.56 -0.53
CA LEU A 319 -11.35 -10.31 -1.67
C LEU A 319 -10.86 -9.69 -2.96
N SER A 320 -10.26 -10.51 -3.82
CA SER A 320 -9.95 -10.14 -5.21
C SER A 320 -10.69 -11.08 -6.15
N THR A 321 -11.42 -10.54 -7.11
CA THR A 321 -12.05 -11.32 -8.18
C THR A 321 -11.90 -10.60 -9.50
N GLY A 322 -11.71 -11.33 -10.58
CA GLY A 322 -11.47 -10.70 -11.87
C GLY A 322 -11.65 -11.62 -13.05
N VAL A 323 -11.52 -10.99 -14.20
CA VAL A 323 -11.50 -11.67 -15.49
C VAL A 323 -10.30 -11.21 -16.30
N ARG A 324 -9.69 -12.12 -17.00
CA ARG A 324 -8.60 -11.88 -17.91
C ARG A 324 -8.91 -12.38 -19.29
N TRP A 325 -8.69 -11.53 -20.26
CA TRP A 325 -8.88 -11.83 -21.66
C TRP A 325 -7.53 -11.75 -22.39
N ARG A 326 -7.21 -12.78 -23.17
CA ARG A 326 -6.06 -12.85 -24.09
C ARG A 326 -6.54 -12.63 -25.51
N LEU A 327 -5.96 -11.64 -26.21
CA LEU A 327 -6.29 -11.28 -27.61
C LEU A 327 -5.25 -11.85 -28.57
#